data_f1023cba65d29804a45ad4ce4f8b0509
#
_entry.id   f1023cba65d29804a45ad4ce4f8b0509
#
_cell.length_a   1.000
_cell.length_b   1.000
_cell.length_c   1.000
_cell.angle_alpha   90.00
_cell.angle_beta   90.00
_cell.angle_gamma   90.00
#
_symmetry.space_group_name_H-M   'P 1'
#
loop_
_entity.id
_entity.type
_entity.pdbx_description
1 polymer ?
#
loop_
_entity_poly.entity_id
_entity_poly.type
_entity_poly.pdbx_seq_one_letter_code
_entity_poly.pdbx_strand_id
1 'polypeptide(L)'
;MQQLWVPGAAEPSLDDFVARVHRQIERYTASHAAERSHVEVELADGERLTLHSLSSEPGYGFLTLSVHAEDADQVDQLIVPVGSIRRIALGPADEDRRPGFALPQGKGPEPAA
;
A
#
# COMPACT_ATOMS: atom_id res chain seq x y z
N MET A 1 21.08 7.08 -21.80
CA MET A 1 21.31 7.34 -21.17
C MET A 1 21.02 7.10 -20.25
N GLN A 2 21.18 6.99 -19.95
CA GLN A 2 20.93 6.73 -19.08
C GLN A 2 20.70 7.56 -18.31
N GLN A 3 19.95 7.52 -18.02
CA GLN A 3 19.65 8.28 -17.20
C GLN A 3 20.72 8.43 -16.33
N LEU A 4 21.11 9.40 -16.18
CA LEU A 4 22.09 9.54 -15.35
C LEU A 4 21.60 9.55 -14.00
N TRP A 5 21.93 8.57 -13.28
CA TRP A 5 21.42 8.45 -11.93
C TRP A 5 22.40 9.11 -11.00
N VAL A 6 21.92 10.06 -10.25
CA VAL A 6 22.75 10.75 -9.30
C VAL A 6 22.33 10.37 -7.91
N PRO A 7 23.17 9.73 -7.14
CA PRO A 7 22.79 9.29 -5.81
C PRO A 7 22.34 10.45 -4.96
N GLY A 8 21.27 10.27 -4.27
CA GLY A 8 20.76 11.29 -3.42
C GLY A 8 19.92 12.31 -4.12
N ALA A 9 20.04 12.39 -5.43
CA ALA A 9 19.25 13.35 -6.15
C ALA A 9 18.16 12.68 -6.96
N ALA A 10 18.42 11.52 -7.48
CA ALA A 10 17.46 10.86 -8.32
C ALA A 10 16.81 9.68 -7.67
N GLU A 11 17.18 9.39 -6.45
CA GLU A 11 16.62 8.24 -5.78
C GLU A 11 15.17 8.46 -5.46
N PRO A 12 14.27 7.59 -5.85
CA PRO A 12 12.86 7.79 -5.54
C PRO A 12 12.64 7.73 -4.05
N SER A 13 11.78 8.57 -3.55
CA SER A 13 11.46 8.56 -2.14
C SER A 13 10.43 7.49 -1.85
N LEU A 14 10.33 7.10 -0.58
CA LEU A 14 9.28 6.19 -0.18
C LEU A 14 7.93 6.82 -0.36
N ASP A 15 7.83 8.13 -0.18
CA ASP A 15 6.56 8.81 -0.43
C ASP A 15 6.13 8.62 -1.87
N ASP A 16 7.07 8.70 -2.77
CA ASP A 16 6.77 8.53 -4.18
C ASP A 16 6.35 7.10 -4.49
N PHE A 17 7.04 6.14 -3.89
CA PHE A 17 6.69 4.74 -4.06
C PHE A 17 5.26 4.48 -3.57
N VAL A 18 4.95 4.94 -2.38
CA VAL A 18 3.63 4.73 -1.80
C VAL A 18 2.55 5.43 -2.64
N ALA A 19 2.83 6.64 -3.10
CA ALA A 19 1.88 7.36 -3.94
C ALA A 19 1.59 6.61 -5.23
N ARG A 20 2.62 6.00 -5.81
CA ARG A 20 2.41 5.25 -7.04
C ARG A 20 1.63 3.97 -6.81
N VAL A 21 1.86 3.31 -5.69
CA VAL A 21 1.08 2.14 -5.34
C VAL A 21 -0.37 2.53 -5.14
N HIS A 22 -0.61 3.63 -4.42
CA HIS A 22 -1.98 4.10 -4.22
C HIS A 22 -2.67 4.38 -5.55
N ARG A 23 -1.96 4.96 -6.49
CA ARG A 23 -2.52 5.29 -7.80
C ARG A 23 -2.87 4.03 -8.57
N GLN A 24 -2.03 3.00 -8.47
CA GLN A 24 -2.33 1.73 -9.11
C GLN A 24 -3.57 1.09 -8.52
N ILE A 25 -3.71 1.16 -7.20
CA ILE A 25 -4.88 0.61 -6.54
C ILE A 25 -6.13 1.35 -6.99
N GLU A 26 -6.05 2.68 -7.08
CA GLU A 26 -7.17 3.47 -7.54
C GLU A 26 -7.58 3.07 -8.94
N ARG A 27 -6.63 2.90 -9.83
CA ARG A 27 -6.93 2.53 -11.20
C ARG A 27 -7.56 1.15 -11.28
N TYR A 28 -7.03 0.22 -10.51
CA TYR A 28 -7.58 -1.13 -10.50
C TYR A 28 -9.03 -1.10 -10.02
N THR A 29 -9.27 -0.36 -8.94
CA THR A 29 -10.61 -0.26 -8.38
C THR A 29 -11.59 0.31 -9.40
N ALA A 30 -11.19 1.37 -10.06
CA ALA A 30 -12.05 2.01 -11.05
C ALA A 30 -12.31 1.10 -12.25
N SER A 31 -11.27 0.42 -12.72
CA SER A 31 -11.43 -0.38 -13.93
C SER A 31 -12.25 -1.63 -13.70
N HIS A 32 -12.40 -2.03 -12.46
CA HIS A 32 -13.19 -3.22 -12.14
C HIS A 32 -14.54 -2.86 -11.53
N ALA A 33 -14.90 -1.57 -11.57
CA ALA A 33 -16.16 -1.10 -11.06
C ALA A 33 -16.43 -1.57 -9.65
N ALA A 34 -15.39 -1.59 -8.84
CA ALA A 34 -15.50 -2.08 -7.48
C ALA A 34 -15.48 -0.89 -6.54
N GLU A 35 -16.01 -1.08 -5.35
CA GLU A 35 -15.94 -0.04 -4.37
C GLU A 35 -14.57 0.00 -3.75
N ARG A 36 -13.96 -1.13 -3.57
CA ARG A 36 -12.64 -1.22 -2.96
C ARG A 36 -11.90 -2.39 -3.56
N SER A 37 -10.59 -2.35 -3.44
CA SER A 37 -9.75 -3.43 -3.88
C SER A 37 -9.19 -4.17 -2.68
N HIS A 38 -8.98 -5.45 -2.85
CA HIS A 38 -8.28 -6.28 -1.87
C HIS A 38 -6.81 -6.23 -2.26
N VAL A 39 -5.95 -5.94 -1.31
CA VAL A 39 -4.52 -5.82 -1.56
C VAL A 39 -3.79 -6.79 -0.67
N GLU A 40 -3.00 -7.65 -1.27
CA GLU A 40 -2.23 -8.64 -0.52
C GLU A 40 -0.76 -8.41 -0.78
N VAL A 41 0.05 -8.44 0.27
CA VAL A 41 1.48 -8.27 0.14
C VAL A 41 2.15 -9.57 0.53
N GLU A 42 3.12 -9.98 -0.26
CA GLU A 42 3.94 -11.13 0.09
C GLU A 42 5.31 -10.61 0.44
N LEU A 43 5.82 -10.99 1.59
CA LEU A 43 7.13 -10.58 2.06
C LEU A 43 8.19 -11.58 1.63
N ALA A 44 9.44 -11.19 1.76
CA ALA A 44 10.55 -12.01 1.30
C ALA A 44 10.61 -13.38 1.97
N ASP A 45 10.08 -13.48 3.19
CA ASP A 45 10.06 -14.77 3.88
C ASP A 45 8.87 -15.61 3.51
N GLY A 46 8.06 -15.16 2.57
CA GLY A 46 6.88 -15.90 2.12
C GLY A 46 5.60 -15.57 2.86
N GLU A 47 5.68 -14.76 3.86
CA GLU A 47 4.48 -14.40 4.61
C GLU A 47 3.58 -13.53 3.76
N ARG A 48 2.27 -13.79 3.81
CA ARG A 48 1.31 -13.01 3.06
C ARG A 48 0.41 -12.28 4.00
N LEU A 49 0.19 -11.01 3.68
CA LEU A 49 -0.57 -10.12 4.55
C LEU A 49 -1.63 -9.41 3.74
N THR A 50 -2.81 -9.26 4.32
CA THR A 50 -3.88 -8.50 3.70
C THR A 50 -3.80 -7.08 4.21
N LEU A 51 -3.59 -6.14 3.32
CA LEU A 51 -3.38 -4.76 3.72
C LEU A 51 -4.68 -4.02 3.95
N HIS A 52 -4.71 -3.29 5.04
CA HIS A 52 -5.73 -2.29 5.27
C HIS A 52 -5.25 -0.96 4.71
N SER A 53 -3.99 -0.62 4.92
CA SER A 53 -3.44 0.62 4.39
C SER A 53 -1.91 0.54 4.37
N LEU A 54 -1.30 1.52 3.74
CA LEU A 54 0.14 1.56 3.53
C LEU A 54 0.62 2.99 3.74
N SER A 55 1.71 3.15 4.45
CA SER A 55 2.25 4.48 4.74
C SER A 55 3.75 4.48 4.56
N SER A 56 4.30 5.60 4.17
CA SER A 56 5.74 5.75 4.00
C SER A 56 6.44 6.09 5.31
N GLU A 57 5.70 6.15 6.42
CA GLU A 57 6.31 6.39 7.71
C GLU A 57 6.89 5.09 8.23
N PRO A 58 7.96 5.10 8.97
CA PRO A 58 8.66 6.28 9.46
C PRO A 58 9.72 6.79 8.47
N GLY A 59 9.91 6.14 7.36
CA GLY A 59 10.94 6.57 6.43
C GLY A 59 12.23 5.81 6.65
N TYR A 60 13.31 6.32 6.11
CA TYR A 60 14.62 5.69 6.20
C TYR A 60 14.63 4.28 5.63
N GLY A 61 13.87 4.07 4.55
CA GLY A 61 13.81 2.77 3.92
C GLY A 61 12.77 1.84 4.52
N PHE A 62 12.04 2.27 5.52
CA PHE A 62 11.00 1.46 6.16
C PHE A 62 9.63 2.04 5.89
N LEU A 63 8.65 1.17 5.82
CA LEU A 63 7.26 1.59 5.67
C LEU A 63 6.43 0.95 6.74
N THR A 64 5.21 1.47 6.90
CA THR A 64 4.23 0.85 7.80
C THR A 64 3.15 0.19 6.98
N LEU A 65 2.95 -1.09 7.23
CA LEU A 65 1.85 -1.85 6.65
C LEU A 65 0.81 -2.02 7.73
N SER A 66 -0.39 -1.51 7.49
CA SER A 66 -1.50 -1.77 8.40
C SER A 66 -2.23 -2.95 7.81
N VAL A 67 -2.30 -4.03 8.55
CA VAL A 67 -2.83 -5.28 8.02
C VAL A 67 -4.04 -5.71 8.79
N HIS A 68 -4.96 -6.38 8.10
CA HIS A 68 -6.14 -6.93 8.75
C HIS A 68 -5.71 -8.15 9.54
N ALA A 69 -6.03 -8.15 10.83
CA ALA A 69 -5.75 -9.30 11.66
C ALA A 69 -6.82 -10.35 11.41
N GLU A 70 -6.59 -11.55 11.91
CA GLU A 70 -7.58 -12.58 11.78
C GLU A 70 -8.88 -12.18 12.41
N ASP A 71 -8.80 -11.43 13.51
CA ASP A 71 -9.97 -10.87 14.09
C ASP A 71 -10.33 -9.68 13.23
N ALA A 72 -11.45 -9.74 12.57
CA ALA A 72 -11.78 -8.78 11.54
C ALA A 72 -11.84 -7.34 12.01
N ASP A 73 -12.05 -7.13 13.28
CA ASP A 73 -12.18 -5.78 13.75
C ASP A 73 -10.86 -5.14 14.11
N GLN A 74 -9.78 -5.85 13.93
CA GLN A 74 -8.50 -5.37 14.38
C GLN A 74 -7.55 -5.16 13.24
N VAL A 75 -6.77 -4.10 13.34
CA VAL A 75 -5.75 -3.81 12.35
C VAL A 75 -4.43 -3.73 13.09
N ASP A 76 -3.47 -4.52 12.64
CA ASP A 76 -2.14 -4.50 13.22
C ASP A 76 -1.21 -3.68 12.35
N GLN A 77 -0.19 -3.12 12.93
CA GLN A 77 0.78 -2.35 12.16
C GLN A 77 2.12 -3.03 12.19
N LEU A 78 2.73 -3.14 11.03
CA LEU A 78 4.05 -3.73 10.89
C LEU A 78 4.95 -2.72 10.20
N ILE A 79 6.12 -2.52 10.74
CA ILE A 79 7.10 -1.62 10.11
C ILE A 79 8.14 -2.52 9.47
N VAL A 80 8.27 -2.45 8.17
CA VAL A 80 9.15 -3.34 7.43
C VAL A 80 10.02 -2.56 6.46
N PRO A 81 11.21 -3.06 6.14
CA PRO A 81 12.02 -2.41 5.10
C PRO A 81 11.34 -2.60 3.76
N VAL A 82 11.42 -1.59 2.91
CA VAL A 82 10.77 -1.66 1.61
C VAL A 82 11.31 -2.84 0.81
N GLY A 83 12.56 -3.19 0.99
CA GLY A 83 13.14 -4.31 0.26
C GLY A 83 12.61 -5.68 0.67
N SER A 84 11.86 -5.75 1.76
CA SER A 84 11.28 -7.03 2.15
C SER A 84 9.98 -7.32 1.43
N ILE A 85 9.44 -6.38 0.68
CA ILE A 85 8.22 -6.60 -0.08
C ILE A 85 8.58 -7.28 -1.38
N ARG A 86 8.02 -8.49 -1.57
CA ARG A 86 8.32 -9.26 -2.75
C ARG A 86 7.28 -9.07 -3.82
N ARG A 87 6.02 -8.93 -3.44
CA ARG A 87 4.95 -8.83 -4.40
C ARG A 87 3.74 -8.18 -3.77
N ILE A 88 3.03 -7.38 -4.55
CA ILE A 88 1.78 -6.78 -4.14
C ILE A 88 0.74 -7.22 -5.17
N ALA A 89 -0.30 -7.89 -4.71
CA ALA A 89 -1.34 -8.40 -5.58
C ALA A 89 -2.64 -7.67 -5.32
N LEU A 90 -3.34 -7.34 -6.38
CA LEU A 90 -4.61 -6.63 -6.29
C LEU A 90 -5.73 -7.53 -6.76
N GLY A 91 -6.87 -7.45 -6.07
CA GLY A 91 -8.06 -8.19 -6.47
C GLY A 91 -9.28 -7.44 -6.00
N PRO A 92 -10.46 -7.87 -6.42
CA PRO A 92 -11.66 -7.20 -5.95
C PRO A 92 -11.93 -7.56 -4.50
N ALA A 93 -12.39 -6.59 -3.74
CA ALA A 93 -12.70 -6.80 -2.34
C ALA A 93 -14.04 -7.47 -2.19
N ASP A 94 -14.15 -8.26 -1.14
CA ASP A 94 -15.40 -8.92 -0.78
C ASP A 94 -15.40 -8.86 0.73
N GLU A 95 -16.27 -8.06 1.27
CA GLU A 95 -16.21 -7.76 2.70
C GLU A 95 -16.21 -8.99 3.57
N ASP A 96 -16.82 -10.07 3.12
CA ASP A 96 -16.88 -11.26 3.93
C ASP A 96 -15.61 -12.07 3.90
N ARG A 97 -14.89 -12.03 2.80
CA ARG A 97 -13.73 -12.88 2.64
C ARG A 97 -12.47 -12.14 2.34
N ARG A 98 -12.56 -11.05 1.61
CA ARG A 98 -11.40 -10.32 1.14
C ARG A 98 -11.58 -8.85 1.48
N PRO A 99 -11.21 -8.45 2.68
CA PRO A 99 -11.40 -7.05 3.10
C PRO A 99 -10.67 -6.10 2.19
N GLY A 100 -11.20 -4.92 2.05
CA GLY A 100 -10.67 -3.93 1.13
C GLY A 100 -9.60 -3.06 1.73
N PHE A 101 -8.86 -2.44 0.84
CA PHE A 101 -7.81 -1.51 1.18
C PHE A 101 -8.39 -0.11 1.32
N ALA A 102 -7.95 0.62 2.33
CA ALA A 102 -8.42 1.98 2.55
C ALA A 102 -7.45 2.95 1.93
N LEU A 103 -7.85 3.56 0.81
CA LEU A 103 -7.03 4.57 0.17
C LEU A 103 -7.08 5.86 0.97
N PRO A 104 -6.00 6.62 0.97
CA PRO A 104 -6.04 7.89 1.67
C PRO A 104 -7.04 8.82 1.02
N GLN A 105 -7.77 9.54 1.85
CA GLN A 105 -8.76 10.37 1.31
C GLN A 105 -8.19 11.64 0.99
N GLY A 106 -7.21 11.87 1.18
CA GLY A 106 -6.61 12.96 0.97
C GLY A 106 -6.84 14.07 0.18
N LYS A 107 -7.24 14.01 -0.61
CA LYS A 107 -7.42 14.88 -1.36
C LYS A 107 -8.33 15.60 -1.03
N GLY A 108 -8.66 15.66 -0.63
CA GLY A 108 -9.63 16.11 -0.40
C GLY A 108 -9.95 17.01 0.40
N PRO A 109 -10.38 17.48 0.46
CA PRO A 109 -10.59 18.21 1.27
C PRO A 109 -11.12 18.00 2.39
N GLU A 110 -10.99 17.82 2.71
CA GLU A 110 -11.30 17.51 3.54
C GLU A 110 -11.68 18.16 4.17
N PRO A 111 -12.00 18.30 4.27
CA PRO A 111 -12.54 18.83 4.80
C PRO A 111 -12.49 19.19 5.69
N ALA A 112 -12.36 19.38 5.76
CA ALA A 112 -12.32 19.59 6.47
C ALA A 112 -12.48 19.83 7.04
N ALA A 113 -12.49 19.93 6.95
CA ALA A 113 -12.55 20.08 7.49
C ALA A 113 -12.63 20.42 7.69
#